data_7ff77cc5018da80613bfcafd2a86f319
#
_entry.id   7ff77cc5018da80613bfcafd2a86f319
#
_cell.length_a   1.000
_cell.length_b   1.000
_cell.length_c   1.000
_cell.angle_alpha   90.00
_cell.angle_beta   90.00
_cell.angle_gamma   90.00
#
_symmetry.space_group_name_H-M   'P 1'
#
loop_
_entity.id
_entity.type
_entity.pdbx_description
1 polymer ?
#
loop_
_entity_poly.entity_id
_entity_poly.type
_entity_poly.pdbx_seq_one_letter_code
_entity_poly.pdbx_strand_id
1 'polypeptide(L)'
;MITPTQPIDASELERASAEILPLEEFRQRLRAAGESRRPLRVKAGFDPTAKDLHLGHTLLLNRMRAFQEAGHEVVFLIGDFTGMIGDPTGKNETRKPLTREQVEENAQTYKEQVFKILDPQRTRIEFNSRWLGALGAEGMIRLASHYTVARENL
;
A
#
# COMPACT_ATOMS: atom_id res chain seq x y z
N MET A 1 7.41 -14.24 21.21
CA MET A 1 5.98 -14.62 21.03
C MET A 1 5.15 -13.36 21.15
N ILE A 2 4.59 -12.87 20.05
CA ILE A 2 3.83 -11.60 20.01
C ILE A 2 2.40 -11.94 20.43
N THR A 3 1.99 -11.45 21.58
CA THR A 3 0.59 -11.55 22.03
C THR A 3 -0.26 -10.74 21.06
N PRO A 4 -1.33 -11.29 20.47
CA PRO A 4 -2.25 -10.49 19.68
C PRO A 4 -2.90 -9.48 20.63
N THR A 5 -2.55 -8.22 20.47
CA THR A 5 -3.30 -7.13 21.08
C THR A 5 -4.69 -7.12 20.45
N GLN A 6 -5.67 -6.75 21.24
CA GLN A 6 -7.11 -6.81 21.03
C GLN A 6 -7.60 -6.80 19.56
N PRO A 7 -8.65 -7.56 19.23
CA PRO A 7 -9.21 -7.52 17.89
C PRO A 7 -9.59 -6.08 17.54
N ILE A 8 -9.14 -5.59 16.40
CA ILE A 8 -9.65 -4.32 15.88
C ILE A 8 -11.16 -4.48 15.77
N ASP A 9 -11.88 -3.54 16.36
CA ASP A 9 -13.29 -3.41 16.09
C ASP A 9 -13.46 -3.04 14.60
N ALA A 10 -13.95 -4.00 13.82
CA ALA A 10 -14.21 -3.78 12.39
C ALA A 10 -15.03 -2.49 12.16
N SER A 11 -15.92 -2.14 13.10
CA SER A 11 -16.73 -0.94 13.05
C SER A 11 -15.90 0.34 13.11
N GLU A 12 -14.76 0.35 13.76
CA GLU A 12 -13.87 1.52 13.80
C GLU A 12 -13.17 1.73 12.45
N LEU A 13 -12.70 0.64 11.83
CA LEU A 13 -12.12 0.71 10.48
C LEU A 13 -13.15 1.14 9.43
N GLU A 14 -14.39 0.64 9.55
CA GLU A 14 -15.48 1.02 8.66
C GLU A 14 -15.83 2.51 8.78
N ARG A 15 -16.01 3.02 10.01
CA ARG A 15 -16.33 4.44 10.24
C ARG A 15 -15.30 5.42 9.68
N ALA A 16 -14.08 4.99 9.59
CA ALA A 16 -12.97 5.84 9.17
C ALA A 16 -12.63 5.68 7.67
N SER A 17 -13.40 4.89 6.95
CA SER A 17 -13.25 4.66 5.51
C SER A 17 -14.44 5.29 4.78
N ALA A 18 -14.19 5.95 3.65
CA ALA A 18 -15.27 6.46 2.80
C ALA A 18 -16.04 5.29 2.19
N GLU A 19 -15.32 4.23 1.80
CA GLU A 19 -15.86 3.01 1.21
C GLU A 19 -14.91 1.85 1.45
N ILE A 20 -15.46 0.64 1.59
CA ILE A 20 -14.72 -0.62 1.68
C ILE A 20 -15.32 -1.61 0.67
N LEU A 21 -14.52 -2.06 -0.28
CA LEU A 21 -14.97 -2.97 -1.35
C LEU A 21 -14.13 -4.26 -1.39
N PRO A 22 -14.75 -5.43 -1.38
CA PRO A 22 -16.12 -5.73 -0.96
C PRO A 22 -16.21 -5.80 0.59
N LEU A 23 -17.17 -5.10 1.17
CA LEU A 23 -17.29 -4.97 2.63
C LEU A 23 -17.47 -6.32 3.35
N GLU A 24 -18.33 -7.18 2.83
CA GLU A 24 -18.57 -8.48 3.48
C GLU A 24 -17.36 -9.40 3.44
N GLU A 25 -16.59 -9.40 2.36
CA GLU A 25 -15.34 -10.14 2.29
C GLU A 25 -14.32 -9.60 3.28
N PHE A 26 -14.21 -8.30 3.41
CA PHE A 26 -13.34 -7.65 4.40
C PHE A 26 -13.67 -8.10 5.82
N ARG A 27 -14.97 -8.06 6.20
CA ARG A 27 -15.46 -8.53 7.50
C ARG A 27 -15.16 -10.02 7.74
N GLN A 28 -15.37 -10.85 6.72
CA GLN A 28 -15.06 -12.28 6.79
C GLN A 28 -13.57 -12.53 7.00
N ARG A 29 -12.70 -11.81 6.29
CA ARG A 29 -11.24 -11.92 6.42
C ARG A 29 -10.76 -11.50 7.80
N LEU A 30 -11.31 -10.42 8.37
CA LEU A 30 -10.98 -10.00 9.74
C LEU A 30 -11.39 -11.05 10.77
N ARG A 31 -12.61 -11.60 10.69
CA ARG A 31 -13.08 -12.68 11.57
C ARG A 31 -12.20 -13.92 11.47
N ALA A 32 -11.95 -14.39 10.25
CA ALA A 32 -11.12 -15.57 10.00
C ALA A 32 -9.68 -15.38 10.51
N ALA A 33 -9.12 -14.18 10.40
CA ALA A 33 -7.80 -13.86 10.95
C ALA A 33 -7.78 -13.96 12.48
N GLY A 34 -8.83 -13.46 13.16
CA GLY A 34 -8.98 -13.58 14.59
C GLY A 34 -9.12 -15.03 15.07
N GLU A 35 -9.97 -15.81 14.41
CA GLU A 35 -10.23 -17.23 14.74
C GLU A 35 -9.00 -18.11 14.48
N SER A 36 -8.34 -17.95 13.33
CA SER A 36 -7.19 -18.76 12.95
C SER A 36 -5.87 -18.28 13.55
N ARG A 37 -5.85 -17.12 14.20
CA ARG A 37 -4.64 -16.42 14.67
C ARG A 37 -3.60 -16.20 13.58
N ARG A 38 -4.04 -16.07 12.34
CA ARG A 38 -3.19 -15.76 11.20
C ARG A 38 -3.33 -14.29 10.84
N PRO A 39 -2.26 -13.49 10.91
CA PRO A 39 -2.33 -12.08 10.59
C PRO A 39 -2.71 -11.86 9.12
N LEU A 40 -3.51 -10.84 8.86
CA LEU A 40 -3.69 -10.32 7.52
C LEU A 40 -2.43 -9.57 7.09
N ARG A 41 -2.19 -9.49 5.79
CA ARG A 41 -1.22 -8.59 5.18
C ARG A 41 -1.95 -7.38 4.63
N VAL A 42 -1.68 -6.23 5.19
CA VAL A 42 -2.28 -4.95 4.80
C VAL A 42 -1.24 -4.16 4.02
N LYS A 43 -1.54 -3.84 2.77
CA LYS A 43 -0.63 -3.16 1.87
C LYS A 43 -1.16 -1.78 1.47
N ALA A 44 -0.29 -0.79 1.48
CA ALA A 44 -0.51 0.47 0.79
C ALA A 44 0.72 0.87 -0.02
N GLY A 45 0.49 1.41 -1.22
CA GLY A 45 1.53 1.86 -2.13
C GLY A 45 1.68 3.37 -2.11
N PHE A 46 2.93 3.83 -2.19
CA PHE A 46 3.32 5.24 -2.22
C PHE A 46 4.36 5.45 -3.30
N ASP A 47 4.05 6.26 -4.29
CA ASP A 47 5.02 6.68 -5.28
C ASP A 47 5.88 7.82 -4.71
N PRO A 48 7.21 7.70 -4.73
CA PRO A 48 8.11 8.68 -4.12
C PRO A 48 8.29 9.90 -5.05
N THR A 49 7.16 10.57 -5.34
CA THR A 49 7.08 11.70 -6.27
C THR A 49 7.56 13.02 -5.70
N ALA A 50 7.80 13.08 -4.40
CA ALA A 50 8.36 14.21 -3.66
C ALA A 50 9.35 13.69 -2.62
N LYS A 51 10.22 14.58 -2.13
CA LYS A 51 11.24 14.22 -1.15
C LYS A 51 10.65 13.77 0.19
N ASP A 52 9.53 14.38 0.61
CA ASP A 52 8.95 14.18 1.92
C ASP A 52 7.51 13.65 1.85
N LEU A 53 7.16 12.82 2.83
CA LEU A 53 5.77 12.50 3.13
C LEU A 53 5.08 13.76 3.69
N HIS A 54 3.87 14.02 3.24
CA HIS A 54 3.06 15.13 3.75
C HIS A 54 1.91 14.65 4.64
N LEU A 55 1.23 15.60 5.28
CA LEU A 55 0.17 15.30 6.25
C LEU A 55 -0.96 14.41 5.68
N GLY A 56 -1.25 14.51 4.37
CA GLY A 56 -2.23 13.63 3.72
C GLY A 56 -1.86 12.15 3.78
N HIS A 57 -0.56 11.82 3.73
CA HIS A 57 -0.09 10.44 3.86
C HIS A 57 -0.30 9.90 5.28
N THR A 58 -0.28 10.76 6.31
CA THR A 58 -0.42 10.30 7.70
C THR A 58 -1.79 9.70 7.99
N LEU A 59 -2.83 10.09 7.26
CA LEU A 59 -4.16 9.48 7.38
C LEU A 59 -4.09 7.98 7.05
N LEU A 60 -3.47 7.64 5.93
CA LEU A 60 -3.32 6.24 5.51
C LEU A 60 -2.33 5.49 6.42
N LEU A 61 -1.22 6.13 6.80
CA LEU A 61 -0.24 5.52 7.71
C LEU A 61 -0.84 5.21 9.08
N ASN A 62 -1.68 6.08 9.62
CA ASN A 62 -2.38 5.81 10.88
C ASN A 62 -3.36 4.63 10.76
N ARG A 63 -3.97 4.43 9.58
CA ARG A 63 -4.79 3.23 9.34
C ARG A 63 -3.93 1.97 9.31
N MET A 64 -2.80 2.02 8.63
CA MET A 64 -1.84 0.91 8.62
C MET A 64 -1.35 0.59 10.04
N ARG A 65 -1.08 1.63 10.85
CA ARG A 65 -0.70 1.46 12.25
C ARG A 65 -1.79 0.78 13.07
N ALA A 66 -3.07 1.15 12.89
CA ALA A 66 -4.18 0.48 13.58
C ALA A 66 -4.20 -1.03 13.29
N PHE A 67 -3.93 -1.44 12.05
CA PHE A 67 -3.77 -2.86 11.71
C PHE A 67 -2.55 -3.50 12.40
N GLN A 68 -1.43 -2.79 12.53
CA GLN A 68 -0.28 -3.30 13.29
C GLN A 68 -0.62 -3.52 14.77
N GLU A 69 -1.29 -2.55 15.38
CA GLU A 69 -1.72 -2.63 16.78
C GLU A 69 -2.65 -3.81 17.02
N ALA A 70 -3.46 -4.18 16.03
CA ALA A 70 -4.27 -5.40 16.06
C ALA A 70 -3.52 -6.69 15.72
N GLY A 71 -2.23 -6.63 15.52
CA GLY A 71 -1.41 -7.81 15.29
C GLY A 71 -1.29 -8.25 13.82
N HIS A 72 -1.71 -7.40 12.87
CA HIS A 72 -1.57 -7.68 11.44
C HIS A 72 -0.21 -7.23 10.90
N GLU A 73 0.22 -7.84 9.79
CA GLU A 73 1.44 -7.47 9.07
C GLU A 73 1.15 -6.30 8.13
N VAL A 74 2.01 -5.29 8.17
CA VAL A 74 1.90 -4.14 7.29
C VAL A 74 2.98 -4.18 6.22
N VAL A 75 2.58 -3.98 4.97
CA VAL A 75 3.47 -3.85 3.82
C VAL A 75 3.40 -2.42 3.29
N PHE A 76 4.47 -1.67 3.53
CA PHE A 76 4.67 -0.36 2.94
C PHE A 76 5.36 -0.53 1.58
N LEU A 77 4.60 -0.32 0.51
CA LEU A 77 5.08 -0.51 -0.84
C LEU A 77 5.56 0.82 -1.42
N ILE A 78 6.80 0.87 -1.83
CA ILE A 78 7.38 2.01 -2.54
C ILE A 78 7.26 1.76 -4.04
N GLY A 79 6.61 2.68 -4.74
CA GLY A 79 6.42 2.67 -6.18
C GLY A 79 7.64 3.27 -6.90
N ASP A 80 8.81 2.66 -6.75
CA ASP A 80 10.05 3.12 -7.37
C ASP A 80 10.04 2.95 -8.89
N PHE A 81 9.38 1.93 -9.41
CA PHE A 81 9.20 1.75 -10.85
C PHE A 81 8.13 2.70 -11.41
N THR A 82 6.98 2.78 -10.75
CA THR A 82 5.87 3.62 -11.20
C THR A 82 6.16 5.11 -11.06
N GLY A 83 6.92 5.50 -10.06
CA GLY A 83 7.37 6.88 -9.87
C GLY A 83 8.25 7.42 -11.01
N MET A 84 8.97 6.54 -11.74
CA MET A 84 9.74 6.92 -12.93
C MET A 84 8.84 7.14 -14.16
N ILE A 85 7.66 6.53 -14.22
CA ILE A 85 6.76 6.63 -15.37
C ILE A 85 5.95 7.93 -15.30
N GLY A 86 5.62 8.39 -14.12
CA GLY A 86 4.66 9.47 -13.87
C GLY A 86 3.22 8.99 -13.91
N ASP A 87 2.33 9.76 -13.31
CA ASP A 87 0.90 9.45 -13.29
C ASP A 87 0.19 10.12 -14.46
N PRO A 88 -0.33 9.37 -15.45
CA PRO A 88 -1.05 9.93 -16.59
C PRO A 88 -2.45 10.44 -16.21
N THR A 89 -2.97 10.12 -15.01
CA THR A 89 -4.33 10.48 -14.57
C THR A 89 -4.41 11.85 -13.91
N GLY A 90 -3.29 12.53 -13.71
CA GLY A 90 -3.22 13.86 -13.11
C GLY A 90 -3.94 14.91 -13.94
N LYS A 91 -4.94 15.54 -13.36
CA LYS A 91 -5.91 16.41 -14.04
C LYS A 91 -5.35 17.70 -14.65
N ASN A 92 -4.11 18.12 -14.38
CA ASN A 92 -3.66 19.45 -14.85
C ASN A 92 -2.19 19.64 -15.23
N GLU A 93 -1.30 18.71 -15.02
CA GLU A 93 0.06 18.77 -15.58
C GLU A 93 0.66 17.37 -15.60
N THR A 94 1.16 16.94 -16.73
CA THR A 94 2.01 15.76 -16.83
C THR A 94 3.19 15.92 -15.87
N ARG A 95 3.14 15.26 -14.72
CA ARG A 95 4.26 15.25 -13.78
C ARG A 95 5.49 14.78 -14.56
N LYS A 96 6.55 15.58 -14.53
CA LYS A 96 7.81 15.21 -15.17
C LYS A 96 8.28 13.89 -14.57
N PRO A 97 8.64 12.91 -15.41
CA PRO A 97 9.22 11.66 -14.93
C PRO A 97 10.45 11.98 -14.06
N LEU A 98 10.55 11.31 -12.92
CA LEU A 98 11.71 11.41 -12.05
C LEU A 98 12.85 10.56 -12.62
N THR A 99 14.09 10.98 -12.38
CA THR A 99 15.23 10.11 -12.65
C THR A 99 15.30 8.99 -11.62
N ARG A 100 16.03 7.93 -11.95
CA ARG A 100 16.23 6.81 -11.00
C ARG A 100 16.85 7.29 -9.69
N GLU A 101 17.84 8.16 -9.75
CA GLU A 101 18.53 8.71 -8.59
C GLU A 101 17.58 9.51 -7.69
N GLN A 102 16.71 10.31 -8.30
CA GLN A 102 15.69 11.07 -7.55
C GLN A 102 14.68 10.15 -6.86
N VAL A 103 14.25 9.08 -7.54
CA VAL A 103 13.35 8.09 -6.97
C VAL A 103 14.01 7.35 -5.80
N GLU A 104 15.27 6.96 -5.93
CA GLU A 104 16.04 6.28 -4.89
C GLU A 104 16.25 7.19 -3.65
N GLU A 105 16.60 8.46 -3.86
CA GLU A 105 16.74 9.44 -2.79
C GLU A 105 15.41 9.64 -2.04
N ASN A 106 14.32 9.88 -2.77
CA ASN A 106 13.00 10.05 -2.19
C ASN A 106 12.52 8.78 -1.47
N ALA A 107 12.78 7.60 -2.03
CA ALA A 107 12.43 6.32 -1.41
C ALA A 107 13.15 6.10 -0.07
N GLN A 108 14.41 6.52 0.03
CA GLN A 108 15.15 6.46 1.28
C GLN A 108 14.53 7.39 2.34
N THR A 109 14.17 8.62 1.96
CA THR A 109 13.50 9.57 2.85
C THR A 109 12.15 9.01 3.34
N TYR A 110 11.37 8.40 2.44
CA TYR A 110 10.09 7.77 2.81
C TYR A 110 10.29 6.64 3.83
N LYS A 111 11.31 5.78 3.64
CA LYS A 111 11.65 4.73 4.62
C LYS A 111 11.95 5.30 6.01
N GLU A 112 12.69 6.38 6.08
CA GLU A 112 13.04 7.00 7.36
C GLU A 112 11.82 7.65 8.02
N GLN A 113 10.99 8.31 7.24
CA GLN A 113 9.84 9.04 7.74
C GLN A 113 8.68 8.12 8.15
N VAL A 114 8.45 7.03 7.42
CA VAL A 114 7.35 6.10 7.72
C VAL A 114 7.49 5.46 9.11
N PHE A 115 8.71 5.23 9.55
CA PHE A 115 9.00 4.67 10.88
C PHE A 115 8.81 5.64 12.04
N LYS A 116 8.46 6.90 11.78
CA LYS A 116 7.94 7.82 12.81
C LYS A 116 6.51 7.47 13.22
N ILE A 117 5.79 6.71 12.38
CA ILE A 117 4.39 6.34 12.61
C ILE A 117 4.25 4.83 12.75
N LEU A 118 4.87 4.05 11.86
CA LEU A 118 4.77 2.60 11.83
C LEU A 118 5.90 1.96 12.64
N ASP A 119 5.60 0.82 13.26
CA ASP A 119 6.60 0.00 13.95
C ASP A 119 7.52 -0.68 12.92
N PRO A 120 8.85 -0.43 12.97
CA PRO A 120 9.79 -1.04 12.04
C PRO A 120 9.82 -2.57 12.08
N GLN A 121 9.57 -3.17 13.25
CA GLN A 121 9.59 -4.62 13.41
C GLN A 121 8.36 -5.32 12.83
N ARG A 122 7.30 -4.56 12.56
CA ARG A 122 6.01 -5.04 12.02
C ARG A 122 5.70 -4.48 10.64
N THR A 123 6.64 -3.75 10.06
CA THR A 123 6.50 -3.16 8.72
C THR A 123 7.48 -3.81 7.77
N ARG A 124 6.96 -4.36 6.71
CA ARG A 124 7.75 -4.82 5.57
C ARG A 124 7.81 -3.72 4.52
N ILE A 125 9.01 -3.27 4.17
CA ILE A 125 9.22 -2.37 3.04
C ILE A 125 9.41 -3.20 1.78
N GLU A 126 8.62 -2.91 0.75
CA GLU A 126 8.71 -3.54 -0.56
C GLU A 126 8.82 -2.50 -1.66
N PHE A 127 9.41 -2.88 -2.77
CA PHE A 127 9.60 -2.04 -3.96
C PHE A 127 8.94 -2.70 -5.16
N ASN A 128 8.14 -1.96 -5.93
CA ASN A 128 7.42 -2.54 -7.06
C ASN A 128 8.33 -2.86 -8.26
N SER A 129 9.52 -2.28 -8.34
CA SER A 129 10.54 -2.63 -9.33
C SER A 129 10.92 -4.11 -9.30
N ARG A 130 10.81 -4.79 -8.14
CA ARG A 130 11.16 -6.20 -7.97
C ARG A 130 10.40 -7.13 -8.91
N TRP A 131 9.16 -6.79 -9.24
CA TRP A 131 8.34 -7.59 -10.15
C TRP A 131 8.02 -6.87 -11.45
N LEU A 132 7.77 -5.57 -11.44
CA LEU A 132 7.47 -4.82 -12.66
C LEU A 132 8.67 -4.74 -13.60
N GLY A 133 9.87 -4.57 -13.06
CA GLY A 133 11.10 -4.54 -13.86
C GLY A 133 11.40 -5.85 -14.59
N ALA A 134 10.94 -6.98 -14.04
CA ALA A 134 11.15 -8.31 -14.62
C ALA A 134 10.06 -8.73 -15.63
N LEU A 135 8.91 -8.03 -15.66
CA LEU A 135 7.77 -8.42 -16.49
C LEU A 135 8.05 -8.35 -17.99
N GLY A 136 8.80 -7.33 -18.44
CA GLY A 136 9.00 -7.08 -19.86
C GLY A 136 7.70 -6.80 -20.64
N ALA A 137 7.80 -6.57 -21.94
CA ALA A 137 6.64 -6.25 -22.78
C ALA A 137 5.65 -7.44 -22.89
N GLU A 138 6.14 -8.67 -23.02
CA GLU A 138 5.31 -9.87 -23.10
C GLU A 138 4.52 -10.07 -21.79
N GLY A 139 5.18 -9.92 -20.63
CA GLY A 139 4.53 -10.04 -19.33
C GLY A 139 3.44 -8.99 -19.12
N MET A 140 3.67 -7.76 -19.56
CA MET A 140 2.67 -6.69 -19.50
C MET A 140 1.44 -7.00 -20.39
N ILE A 141 1.65 -7.47 -21.61
CA ILE A 141 0.55 -7.86 -22.51
C ILE A 141 -0.23 -9.03 -21.90
N ARG A 142 0.45 -10.01 -21.35
CA ARG A 142 -0.18 -11.16 -20.67
C ARG A 142 -0.98 -10.73 -19.45
N LEU A 143 -0.43 -9.81 -18.63
CA LEU A 143 -1.15 -9.26 -17.48
C LEU A 143 -2.42 -8.51 -17.92
N ALA A 144 -2.31 -7.65 -18.93
CA ALA A 144 -3.44 -6.90 -19.47
C ALA A 144 -4.54 -7.81 -20.04
N SER A 145 -4.20 -8.98 -20.60
CA SER A 145 -5.17 -9.92 -21.14
C SER A 145 -6.10 -10.57 -20.08
N HIS A 146 -5.71 -10.54 -18.81
CA HIS A 146 -6.53 -11.03 -17.70
C HIS A 146 -7.57 -10.01 -17.23
N TYR A 147 -7.44 -8.74 -17.63
CA TYR A 147 -8.37 -7.67 -17.30
C TYR A 147 -8.98 -7.10 -18.57
N THR A 148 -10.30 -7.14 -18.65
CA THR A 148 -11.03 -6.46 -19.72
C THR A 148 -11.63 -5.17 -19.18
N VAL A 149 -11.68 -4.12 -20.01
CA VAL A 149 -12.27 -2.81 -19.68
C VAL A 149 -13.72 -2.94 -19.15
N ALA A 150 -14.41 -4.01 -19.52
CA ALA A 150 -15.76 -4.31 -19.02
C ALA A 150 -15.82 -4.74 -17.53
N ARG A 151 -14.68 -5.10 -16.91
CA ARG A 151 -14.62 -5.46 -15.49
C ARG A 151 -14.28 -4.29 -14.57
N GLU A 152 -13.87 -3.16 -15.11
CA GLU A 152 -13.57 -1.95 -14.32
C GLU A 152 -14.84 -1.14 -13.95
N ASN A 153 -15.99 -1.50 -14.54
CA ASN A 153 -17.26 -0.81 -14.33
C ASN A 153 -18.28 -1.62 -13.51
N LEU A 154 -17.84 -2.64 -12.80
CA LEU A 154 -18.61 -3.40 -11.82
C LEU A 154 -17.99 -3.25 -10.44
#